data_13cfc743699a214a107f94bcece63bfc
#
_entry.id   13cfc743699a214a107f94bcece63bfc
#
_cell.length_a   1.000
_cell.length_b   1.000
_cell.length_c   1.000
_cell.angle_alpha   90.00
_cell.angle_beta   90.00
_cell.angle_gamma   90.00
#
_symmetry.space_group_name_H-M   'P 1'
#
loop_
_entity.id
_entity.type
_entity.pdbx_description
1 polymer ?
#
loop_
_entity_poly.entity_id
_entity_poly.type
_entity_poly.pdbx_seq_one_letter_code
_entity_poly.pdbx_strand_id
1 'polypeptide(L)'
;THIDIAWLWTVEQTREKAVRSFSTVLELMDRYPDYKFMSSQPILYQFVKEQEPELYERIRERVREGRWETDGAMWLESDCNLPAGESLVRQIIKGEQFFQEEFGISSRCLWLPDVFGYSAAIPQILKKCGIPYFLTTKIAWNQFNQLPNDTFMWKGIDGSRVFVFMPTACDFDKTLGLNVSFTDTRNTTTYTGIVNPNMTLGTFKRFQNRDLTEDTLMLFGFGDGGGGPTKEMLEEAKRLQYGLPGIPRLVQENERTFFDRIHHDIGSRPDMPVWDGELYFEYHRGTLTSMGKNKRYNRKSEQMYEQLETLGVMAELKGLEYPAGVIKRGWDIILLNQFHDIIPGSAIGPVYEQTDREYEEILKSGAETALHLAEGMGSRICGQDKDTRREEPEEQKPEEHKIIVFNTQGYEREDTVTVSGVARGEAAYACDCLGYRAPVQYVGEDTLIFHAKGIPSCGYAVYSLVGAEDSVNQGTSGSAKEHPVL
;
A
#
# COMPACT_ATOMS: atom_id res chain seq x y z
N THR A 1 12.17 -16.68 3.26
CA THR A 1 12.44 -15.95 4.52
C THR A 1 11.60 -14.69 4.57
N HIS A 2 10.71 -14.60 5.55
CA HIS A 2 9.98 -13.40 5.91
C HIS A 2 10.84 -12.55 6.86
N ILE A 3 10.92 -11.23 6.63
CA ILE A 3 11.63 -10.29 7.51
C ILE A 3 10.75 -9.08 7.74
N ASP A 4 10.38 -8.84 9.01
CA ASP A 4 9.64 -7.64 9.37
C ASP A 4 10.47 -6.38 9.18
N ILE A 5 9.90 -5.41 8.47
CA ILE A 5 10.55 -4.13 8.22
C ILE A 5 10.73 -3.33 9.51
N ALA A 6 9.79 -3.48 10.44
CA ALA A 6 9.90 -3.05 11.83
C ALA A 6 8.86 -3.81 12.66
N TRP A 7 9.20 -4.19 13.89
CA TRP A 7 8.30 -4.82 14.85
C TRP A 7 8.85 -4.68 16.29
N LEU A 8 9.59 -5.69 16.79
CA LEU A 8 10.35 -5.60 18.05
C LEU A 8 11.73 -4.97 17.84
N TRP A 9 11.94 -4.36 16.71
CA TRP A 9 13.14 -3.64 16.26
C TRP A 9 12.76 -2.56 15.25
N THR A 10 13.72 -1.66 14.99
CA THR A 10 13.53 -0.51 14.09
C THR A 10 13.84 -0.88 12.63
N VAL A 11 13.44 -0.02 11.70
CA VAL A 11 13.78 -0.12 10.26
C VAL A 11 15.30 -0.18 10.05
N GLU A 12 16.08 0.58 10.82
CA GLU A 12 17.54 0.56 10.72
C GLU A 12 18.12 -0.81 11.07
N GLN A 13 17.60 -1.44 12.13
CA GLN A 13 18.00 -2.81 12.47
C GLN A 13 17.58 -3.84 11.42
N THR A 14 16.51 -3.58 10.68
CA THR A 14 16.09 -4.45 9.56
C THR A 14 17.07 -4.38 8.40
N ARG A 15 17.69 -3.23 8.14
CA ARG A 15 18.77 -3.12 7.14
C ARG A 15 19.91 -4.11 7.42
N GLU A 16 20.37 -4.18 8.67
CA GLU A 16 21.39 -5.14 9.10
C GLU A 16 20.90 -6.59 9.04
N LYS A 17 19.64 -6.84 9.40
CA LYS A 17 19.02 -8.18 9.34
C LYS A 17 18.93 -8.71 7.91
N ALA A 18 18.61 -7.85 6.94
CA ALA A 18 18.55 -8.20 5.53
C ALA A 18 19.94 -8.62 5.01
N VAL A 19 20.95 -7.80 5.25
CA VAL A 19 22.35 -8.11 4.86
C VAL A 19 22.79 -9.45 5.45
N ARG A 20 22.61 -9.64 6.76
CA ARG A 20 22.98 -10.89 7.46
C ARG A 20 22.26 -12.10 6.88
N SER A 21 20.93 -12.00 6.69
CA SER A 21 20.13 -13.13 6.21
C SER A 21 20.49 -13.50 4.78
N PHE A 22 20.62 -12.52 3.90
CA PHE A 22 20.94 -12.75 2.49
C PHE A 22 22.38 -13.27 2.31
N SER A 23 23.34 -12.80 3.12
CA SER A 23 24.70 -13.37 3.17
C SER A 23 24.68 -14.86 3.52
N THR A 24 23.92 -15.22 4.57
CA THR A 24 23.79 -16.62 5.00
C THR A 24 23.17 -17.49 3.90
N VAL A 25 22.14 -16.99 3.23
CA VAL A 25 21.50 -17.71 2.10
C VAL A 25 22.48 -17.94 0.96
N LEU A 26 23.26 -16.93 0.58
CA LEU A 26 24.26 -17.07 -0.48
C LEU A 26 25.36 -18.10 -0.13
N GLU A 27 25.83 -18.11 1.11
CA GLU A 27 26.78 -19.14 1.58
C GLU A 27 26.18 -20.55 1.52
N LEU A 28 24.90 -20.69 1.87
CA LEU A 28 24.21 -21.97 1.74
C LEU A 28 24.04 -22.37 0.27
N MET A 29 23.74 -21.44 -0.61
CA MET A 29 23.65 -21.71 -2.06
C MET A 29 24.99 -22.17 -2.65
N ASP A 30 26.11 -21.65 -2.16
CA ASP A 30 27.45 -22.09 -2.59
C ASP A 30 27.74 -23.55 -2.18
N ARG A 31 27.16 -24.00 -1.05
CA ARG A 31 27.33 -25.40 -0.52
C ARG A 31 26.29 -26.36 -1.04
N TYR A 32 25.09 -25.87 -1.37
CA TYR A 32 23.93 -26.68 -1.79
C TYR A 32 23.45 -26.23 -3.18
N PRO A 33 23.96 -26.80 -4.27
CA PRO A 33 23.62 -26.41 -5.63
C PRO A 33 22.14 -26.47 -5.97
N ASP A 34 21.39 -27.41 -5.37
CA ASP A 34 19.96 -27.60 -5.60
C ASP A 34 19.07 -26.69 -4.72
N TYR A 35 19.67 -25.94 -3.79
CA TYR A 35 18.92 -25.09 -2.89
C TYR A 35 18.28 -23.91 -3.63
N LYS A 36 16.99 -23.72 -3.38
CA LYS A 36 16.18 -22.62 -3.89
C LYS A 36 15.69 -21.75 -2.73
N PHE A 37 15.68 -20.46 -2.93
CA PHE A 37 15.28 -19.47 -1.94
C PHE A 37 14.37 -18.43 -2.56
N MET A 38 13.43 -17.91 -1.77
CA MET A 38 12.52 -16.85 -2.18
C MET A 38 12.49 -15.74 -1.11
N SER A 39 12.48 -14.49 -1.54
CA SER A 39 12.22 -13.33 -0.69
C SER A 39 11.33 -12.32 -1.41
N SER A 40 10.29 -11.84 -0.72
CA SER A 40 9.14 -11.17 -1.33
C SER A 40 9.19 -9.64 -1.33
N GLN A 41 10.01 -9.00 -0.51
CA GLN A 41 9.93 -7.55 -0.26
C GLN A 41 11.04 -6.78 -0.98
N PRO A 42 10.76 -6.05 -2.09
CA PRO A 42 11.73 -5.24 -2.82
C PRO A 42 12.55 -4.28 -1.96
N ILE A 43 11.94 -3.71 -0.92
CA ILE A 43 12.64 -2.80 0.01
C ILE A 43 13.85 -3.46 0.69
N LEU A 44 13.80 -4.76 0.98
CA LEU A 44 14.94 -5.49 1.56
C LEU A 44 16.12 -5.56 0.59
N TYR A 45 15.82 -5.78 -0.69
CA TYR A 45 16.84 -5.75 -1.76
C TYR A 45 17.44 -4.36 -1.93
N GLN A 46 16.62 -3.32 -1.84
CA GLN A 46 17.12 -1.94 -1.86
C GLN A 46 18.05 -1.68 -0.68
N PHE A 47 17.72 -2.11 0.53
CA PHE A 47 18.57 -1.97 1.69
C PHE A 47 19.94 -2.64 1.49
N VAL A 48 19.94 -3.86 0.95
CA VAL A 48 21.18 -4.57 0.66
C VAL A 48 21.96 -3.90 -0.48
N LYS A 49 21.30 -3.44 -1.53
CA LYS A 49 21.93 -2.70 -2.64
C LYS A 49 22.65 -1.44 -2.18
N GLU A 50 22.03 -0.70 -1.22
CA GLU A 50 22.58 0.53 -0.65
C GLU A 50 23.77 0.28 0.29
N GLN A 51 23.73 -0.78 1.10
CA GLN A 51 24.75 -1.07 2.13
C GLN A 51 25.87 -1.94 1.64
N GLU A 52 25.57 -2.96 0.84
CA GLU A 52 26.49 -4.01 0.40
C GLU A 52 26.30 -4.32 -1.10
N PRO A 53 26.76 -3.42 -2.01
CA PRO A 53 26.56 -3.57 -3.45
C PRO A 53 27.15 -4.87 -4.03
N GLU A 54 28.27 -5.36 -3.48
CA GLU A 54 28.89 -6.62 -3.92
C GLU A 54 28.03 -7.83 -3.57
N LEU A 55 27.42 -7.81 -2.38
CA LEU A 55 26.45 -8.84 -1.96
C LEU A 55 25.23 -8.83 -2.88
N TYR A 56 24.76 -7.63 -3.24
CA TYR A 56 23.64 -7.45 -4.14
C TYR A 56 23.90 -8.05 -5.53
N GLU A 57 25.09 -7.87 -6.10
CA GLU A 57 25.43 -8.49 -7.40
C GLU A 57 25.45 -10.02 -7.31
N ARG A 58 25.92 -10.61 -6.22
CA ARG A 58 25.82 -12.06 -6.00
C ARG A 58 24.36 -12.53 -5.95
N ILE A 59 23.45 -11.75 -5.36
CA ILE A 59 22.01 -12.06 -5.39
C ILE A 59 21.51 -12.05 -6.84
N ARG A 60 21.87 -11.04 -7.64
CA ARG A 60 21.48 -10.95 -9.06
C ARG A 60 21.96 -12.16 -9.86
N GLU A 61 23.15 -12.68 -9.57
CA GLU A 61 23.66 -13.93 -10.18
C GLU A 61 22.76 -15.11 -9.84
N ARG A 62 22.40 -15.31 -8.57
CA ARG A 62 21.51 -16.41 -8.14
C ARG A 62 20.09 -16.28 -8.71
N VAL A 63 19.62 -15.07 -8.90
CA VAL A 63 18.34 -14.81 -9.61
C VAL A 63 18.43 -15.27 -11.07
N ARG A 64 19.51 -14.92 -11.79
CA ARG A 64 19.72 -15.36 -13.19
C ARG A 64 19.87 -16.88 -13.31
N GLU A 65 20.43 -17.54 -12.31
CA GLU A 65 20.51 -19.00 -12.21
C GLU A 65 19.14 -19.67 -11.94
N GLY A 66 18.09 -18.90 -11.58
CA GLY A 66 16.78 -19.43 -11.19
C GLY A 66 16.76 -20.13 -9.83
N ARG A 67 17.74 -19.84 -8.98
CA ARG A 67 17.90 -20.40 -7.64
C ARG A 67 17.43 -19.45 -6.54
N TRP A 68 17.44 -18.16 -6.81
CA TRP A 68 16.88 -17.12 -5.97
C TRP A 68 15.66 -16.53 -6.68
N GLU A 69 14.50 -16.70 -6.09
CA GLU A 69 13.23 -16.24 -6.64
C GLU A 69 12.85 -14.89 -6.03
N THR A 70 12.52 -13.94 -6.91
CA THR A 70 11.98 -12.63 -6.56
C THR A 70 10.52 -12.60 -6.99
N ASP A 71 9.62 -12.67 -6.04
CA ASP A 71 8.16 -12.56 -6.24
C ASP A 71 7.56 -11.89 -5.00
N GLY A 72 6.27 -11.59 -5.00
CA GLY A 72 5.59 -11.00 -3.84
C GLY A 72 4.82 -9.73 -4.14
N ALA A 73 5.05 -9.14 -5.31
CA ALA A 73 4.34 -8.03 -5.91
C ALA A 73 4.47 -6.68 -5.19
N MET A 74 4.16 -6.59 -3.90
CA MET A 74 4.19 -5.32 -3.15
C MET A 74 5.61 -4.89 -2.80
N TRP A 75 5.82 -3.57 -2.69
CA TRP A 75 7.07 -2.96 -2.23
C TRP A 75 7.55 -3.52 -0.89
N LEU A 76 6.60 -3.73 0.03
CA LEU A 76 6.76 -4.44 1.29
C LEU A 76 5.44 -5.16 1.62
N GLU A 77 5.43 -6.00 2.63
CA GLU A 77 4.24 -6.71 3.07
C GLU A 77 3.31 -5.77 3.85
N SER A 78 2.51 -4.99 3.10
CA SER A 78 1.62 -3.97 3.65
C SER A 78 0.41 -4.56 4.35
N ASP A 79 -0.07 -3.88 5.41
CA ASP A 79 -1.44 -4.08 5.88
C ASP A 79 -2.43 -3.91 4.72
N CYS A 80 -3.46 -4.75 4.68
CA CYS A 80 -4.43 -4.81 3.59
C CYS A 80 -5.84 -4.34 3.97
N ASN A 81 -6.01 -3.76 5.17
CA ASN A 81 -7.29 -3.26 5.68
C ASN A 81 -7.30 -1.75 5.90
N LEU A 82 -6.22 -1.20 6.43
CA LEU A 82 -6.11 0.19 6.87
C LEU A 82 -5.73 1.17 5.75
N PRO A 83 -4.79 0.83 4.83
CA PRO A 83 -4.44 1.67 3.69
C PRO A 83 -5.61 1.88 2.73
N ALA A 84 -5.60 3.01 2.01
CA ALA A 84 -6.51 3.25 0.89
C ALA A 84 -6.24 2.29 -0.29
N GLY A 85 -7.23 2.08 -1.14
CA GLY A 85 -7.06 1.29 -2.36
C GLY A 85 -5.94 1.80 -3.26
N GLU A 86 -5.78 3.12 -3.38
CA GLU A 86 -4.68 3.77 -4.10
C GLU A 86 -3.31 3.36 -3.53
N SER A 87 -3.16 3.37 -2.21
CA SER A 87 -1.91 2.93 -1.56
C SER A 87 -1.58 1.47 -1.88
N LEU A 88 -2.57 0.57 -1.86
CA LEU A 88 -2.38 -0.85 -2.20
C LEU A 88 -1.94 -1.02 -3.67
N VAL A 89 -2.52 -0.23 -4.58
CA VAL A 89 -2.09 -0.19 -5.99
C VAL A 89 -0.64 0.30 -6.09
N ARG A 90 -0.26 1.35 -5.35
CA ARG A 90 1.11 1.89 -5.35
C ARG A 90 2.14 0.95 -4.73
N GLN A 91 1.76 0.19 -3.71
CA GLN A 91 2.60 -0.89 -3.18
C GLN A 91 2.99 -1.87 -4.30
N ILE A 92 2.01 -2.27 -5.12
CA ILE A 92 2.25 -3.20 -6.23
C ILE A 92 3.04 -2.51 -7.36
N ILE A 93 2.65 -1.31 -7.80
CA ILE A 93 3.36 -0.60 -8.87
C ILE A 93 4.83 -0.42 -8.52
N LYS A 94 5.13 0.04 -7.31
CA LYS A 94 6.51 0.27 -6.87
C LYS A 94 7.30 -1.04 -6.74
N GLY A 95 6.65 -2.11 -6.23
CA GLY A 95 7.28 -3.42 -6.11
C GLY A 95 7.59 -4.03 -7.48
N GLU A 96 6.62 -4.03 -8.38
CA GLU A 96 6.78 -4.51 -9.75
C GLU A 96 7.82 -3.71 -10.54
N GLN A 97 7.80 -2.39 -10.41
CA GLN A 97 8.79 -1.54 -11.06
C GLN A 97 10.21 -1.90 -10.60
N PHE A 98 10.42 -2.08 -9.31
CA PHE A 98 11.72 -2.49 -8.77
C PHE A 98 12.16 -3.86 -9.31
N PHE A 99 11.31 -4.87 -9.24
CA PHE A 99 11.65 -6.20 -9.72
C PHE A 99 11.90 -6.22 -11.23
N GLN A 100 11.14 -5.46 -12.00
CA GLN A 100 11.34 -5.34 -13.44
C GLN A 100 12.64 -4.61 -13.79
N GLU A 101 12.95 -3.49 -13.14
CA GLU A 101 14.17 -2.71 -13.40
C GLU A 101 15.43 -3.44 -12.95
N GLU A 102 15.41 -4.11 -11.80
CA GLU A 102 16.59 -4.73 -11.22
C GLU A 102 16.85 -6.17 -11.71
N PHE A 103 15.79 -6.93 -11.99
CA PHE A 103 15.91 -8.35 -12.30
C PHE A 103 15.24 -8.75 -13.63
N GLY A 104 14.44 -7.88 -14.25
CA GLY A 104 13.68 -8.20 -15.48
C GLY A 104 12.54 -9.19 -15.23
N ILE A 105 12.01 -9.24 -14.01
CA ILE A 105 11.01 -10.22 -13.57
C ILE A 105 9.74 -9.46 -13.15
N SER A 106 8.57 -9.97 -13.53
CA SER A 106 7.27 -9.54 -13.01
C SER A 106 6.73 -10.59 -12.06
N SER A 107 6.11 -10.15 -10.97
CA SER A 107 5.52 -11.04 -9.96
C SER A 107 4.29 -11.76 -10.48
N ARG A 108 4.05 -12.96 -9.95
CA ARG A 108 2.87 -13.75 -10.22
C ARG A 108 2.02 -13.99 -8.98
N CYS A 109 2.58 -13.82 -7.80
CA CYS A 109 1.91 -14.03 -6.53
C CYS A 109 1.98 -12.79 -5.65
N LEU A 110 0.86 -12.41 -5.06
CA LEU A 110 0.89 -11.55 -3.89
C LEU A 110 1.21 -12.43 -2.67
N TRP A 111 2.41 -12.22 -2.11
CA TRP A 111 2.97 -13.05 -1.05
C TRP A 111 2.95 -12.31 0.28
N LEU A 112 1.96 -12.59 1.13
CA LEU A 112 1.74 -11.92 2.41
C LEU A 112 1.52 -12.97 3.52
N PRO A 113 2.57 -13.63 4.02
CA PRO A 113 2.41 -14.74 4.96
C PRO A 113 1.87 -14.31 6.31
N ASP A 114 2.20 -13.10 6.78
CA ASP A 114 1.95 -12.64 8.15
C ASP A 114 0.98 -11.47 8.30
N VAL A 115 0.37 -10.96 7.25
CA VAL A 115 -0.53 -9.80 7.29
C VAL A 115 -1.87 -10.13 7.97
N PHE A 116 -2.46 -9.16 8.70
CA PHE A 116 -3.54 -9.38 9.68
C PHE A 116 -4.95 -9.22 9.07
N GLY A 117 -5.20 -9.91 7.97
CA GLY A 117 -6.47 -9.89 7.26
C GLY A 117 -6.44 -9.07 5.97
N TYR A 118 -7.41 -9.32 5.08
CA TYR A 118 -7.36 -8.86 3.69
C TYR A 118 -8.72 -8.40 3.23
N SER A 119 -8.79 -7.16 2.75
CA SER A 119 -10.00 -6.57 2.16
C SER A 119 -10.46 -7.34 0.93
N ALA A 120 -11.77 -7.46 0.75
CA ALA A 120 -12.39 -8.03 -0.44
C ALA A 120 -12.11 -7.24 -1.75
N ALA A 121 -11.46 -6.08 -1.67
CA ALA A 121 -10.97 -5.34 -2.83
C ALA A 121 -9.67 -5.90 -3.43
N ILE A 122 -8.91 -6.71 -2.68
CA ILE A 122 -7.61 -7.23 -3.12
C ILE A 122 -7.71 -8.04 -4.42
N PRO A 123 -8.65 -8.99 -4.61
CA PRO A 123 -8.73 -9.73 -5.86
C PRO A 123 -8.95 -8.85 -7.10
N GLN A 124 -9.70 -7.76 -6.98
CA GLN A 124 -9.88 -6.77 -8.05
C GLN A 124 -8.56 -6.09 -8.41
N ILE A 125 -7.81 -5.63 -7.41
CA ILE A 125 -6.52 -4.98 -7.58
C ILE A 125 -5.54 -5.94 -8.25
N LEU A 126 -5.39 -7.16 -7.72
CA LEU A 126 -4.51 -8.18 -8.26
C LEU A 126 -4.84 -8.52 -9.71
N LYS A 127 -6.12 -8.73 -10.01
CA LYS A 127 -6.56 -9.05 -11.38
C LYS A 127 -6.21 -7.93 -12.36
N LYS A 128 -6.37 -6.65 -11.96
CA LYS A 128 -6.04 -5.49 -12.78
C LYS A 128 -4.53 -5.28 -12.94
N CYS A 129 -3.74 -5.70 -11.94
CA CYS A 129 -2.27 -5.69 -12.00
C CYS A 129 -1.68 -6.93 -12.72
N GLY A 130 -2.50 -7.90 -13.14
CA GLY A 130 -2.04 -9.10 -13.82
C GLY A 130 -1.44 -10.17 -12.91
N ILE A 131 -1.74 -10.12 -11.60
CA ILE A 131 -1.23 -11.05 -10.58
C ILE A 131 -2.32 -12.12 -10.31
N PRO A 132 -2.10 -13.37 -10.75
CA PRO A 132 -3.12 -14.42 -10.67
C PRO A 132 -3.20 -15.15 -9.33
N TYR A 133 -2.17 -15.05 -8.48
CA TYR A 133 -2.00 -15.88 -7.29
C TYR A 133 -1.93 -15.05 -6.02
N PHE A 134 -2.36 -15.65 -4.91
CA PHE A 134 -2.28 -15.07 -3.58
C PHE A 134 -1.88 -16.13 -2.55
N LEU A 135 -0.98 -15.77 -1.66
CA LEU A 135 -0.53 -16.61 -0.54
C LEU A 135 -0.61 -15.86 0.79
N THR A 136 -1.14 -16.54 1.78
CA THR A 136 -1.06 -16.18 3.20
C THR A 136 -1.09 -17.43 4.09
N THR A 137 -0.65 -17.31 5.33
CA THR A 137 -0.81 -18.34 6.38
C THR A 137 -1.62 -17.82 7.57
N LYS A 138 -1.62 -16.51 7.80
CA LYS A 138 -2.12 -15.89 9.03
C LYS A 138 -3.59 -16.19 9.34
N ILE A 139 -4.44 -16.30 8.33
CA ILE A 139 -5.88 -16.55 8.52
C ILE A 139 -6.14 -17.93 9.17
N ALA A 140 -5.22 -18.89 9.04
CA ALA A 140 -5.31 -20.18 9.73
C ALA A 140 -5.21 -20.05 11.27
N TRP A 141 -4.83 -18.88 11.80
CA TRP A 141 -4.77 -18.63 13.23
C TRP A 141 -6.12 -18.19 13.84
N ASN A 142 -7.15 -18.01 13.01
CA ASN A 142 -8.49 -17.75 13.51
C ASN A 142 -8.94 -18.85 14.47
N GLN A 143 -9.50 -18.43 15.61
CA GLN A 143 -9.92 -19.34 16.67
C GLN A 143 -11.35 -19.85 16.45
N PHE A 144 -12.25 -18.97 16.03
CA PHE A 144 -13.68 -19.24 15.86
C PHE A 144 -14.08 -19.35 14.39
N ASN A 145 -13.69 -18.36 13.57
CA ASN A 145 -14.02 -18.28 12.15
C ASN A 145 -12.91 -18.89 11.28
N GLN A 146 -12.73 -20.20 11.39
CA GLN A 146 -11.72 -20.92 10.60
C GLN A 146 -12.20 -21.09 9.16
N LEU A 147 -11.28 -20.86 8.20
CA LEU A 147 -11.56 -21.16 6.81
C LEU A 147 -11.68 -22.68 6.60
N PRO A 148 -12.70 -23.13 5.86
CA PRO A 148 -12.89 -24.56 5.57
C PRO A 148 -11.96 -25.11 4.51
N ASN A 149 -11.19 -24.27 3.84
CA ASN A 149 -10.32 -24.59 2.73
C ASN A 149 -8.95 -23.93 2.87
N ASP A 150 -7.89 -24.61 2.48
CA ASP A 150 -6.54 -24.06 2.38
C ASP A 150 -6.21 -23.67 0.92
N THR A 151 -6.98 -24.15 -0.06
CA THR A 151 -6.91 -23.70 -1.45
C THR A 151 -8.30 -23.43 -2.01
N PHE A 152 -8.47 -22.29 -2.69
CA PHE A 152 -9.76 -21.82 -3.21
C PHE A 152 -9.59 -20.70 -4.23
N MET A 153 -10.66 -20.40 -4.98
CA MET A 153 -10.75 -19.15 -5.75
C MET A 153 -11.28 -18.05 -4.86
N TRP A 154 -10.50 -17.01 -4.62
CA TRP A 154 -10.94 -15.84 -3.85
C TRP A 154 -11.62 -14.83 -4.77
N LYS A 155 -12.91 -14.55 -4.49
CA LYS A 155 -13.73 -13.64 -5.26
C LYS A 155 -13.83 -12.28 -4.57
N GLY A 156 -13.48 -11.22 -5.28
CA GLY A 156 -13.54 -9.84 -4.82
C GLY A 156 -14.88 -9.16 -5.09
N ILE A 157 -14.95 -7.89 -4.66
CA ILE A 157 -16.15 -7.04 -4.72
C ILE A 157 -16.69 -6.81 -6.14
N ASP A 158 -15.85 -6.88 -7.16
CA ASP A 158 -16.22 -6.71 -8.57
C ASP A 158 -16.44 -8.05 -9.31
N GLY A 159 -16.35 -9.17 -8.58
CA GLY A 159 -16.44 -10.52 -9.13
C GLY A 159 -15.13 -11.08 -9.69
N SER A 160 -14.05 -10.31 -9.69
CA SER A 160 -12.70 -10.80 -10.02
C SER A 160 -12.31 -11.97 -9.13
N ARG A 161 -11.58 -12.95 -9.70
CA ARG A 161 -11.12 -14.12 -8.95
C ARG A 161 -9.62 -14.29 -9.09
N VAL A 162 -8.96 -14.65 -7.96
CA VAL A 162 -7.56 -15.05 -7.90
C VAL A 162 -7.44 -16.41 -7.21
N PHE A 163 -6.45 -17.18 -7.59
CA PHE A 163 -6.20 -18.49 -7.00
C PHE A 163 -5.40 -18.34 -5.71
N VAL A 164 -5.86 -18.97 -4.64
CA VAL A 164 -5.25 -18.93 -3.31
C VAL A 164 -4.71 -20.29 -2.94
N PHE A 165 -3.50 -20.31 -2.40
CA PHE A 165 -2.95 -21.49 -1.73
C PHE A 165 -2.33 -21.08 -0.40
N MET A 166 -2.82 -21.66 0.70
CA MET A 166 -2.34 -21.40 2.05
C MET A 166 -1.39 -22.51 2.48
N PRO A 167 -0.12 -22.21 2.76
CA PRO A 167 0.82 -23.16 3.34
C PRO A 167 0.32 -23.68 4.69
N THR A 168 0.47 -24.99 4.91
CA THR A 168 -0.08 -25.67 6.07
C THR A 168 0.99 -26.28 6.99
N ALA A 169 2.21 -25.69 6.98
CA ALA A 169 3.29 -26.16 7.83
C ALA A 169 2.92 -26.16 9.32
N CYS A 170 2.90 -27.32 9.94
CA CYS A 170 2.69 -27.51 11.37
C CYS A 170 3.23 -28.87 11.82
N ASP A 171 3.51 -29.02 13.11
CA ASP A 171 3.92 -30.29 13.67
C ASP A 171 2.77 -31.31 13.65
N PHE A 172 3.09 -32.56 13.34
CA PHE A 172 2.11 -33.64 13.33
C PHE A 172 1.43 -33.87 14.67
N ASP A 173 2.16 -33.72 15.78
CA ASP A 173 1.62 -33.85 17.12
C ASP A 173 0.49 -32.85 17.39
N LYS A 174 0.57 -31.64 16.82
CA LYS A 174 -0.51 -30.63 16.90
C LYS A 174 -1.76 -31.11 16.17
N THR A 175 -1.62 -31.80 15.03
CA THR A 175 -2.77 -32.34 14.28
C THR A 175 -3.53 -33.42 15.06
N LEU A 176 -2.88 -34.10 15.97
CA LEU A 176 -3.47 -35.09 16.86
C LEU A 176 -4.12 -34.50 18.10
N GLY A 177 -3.97 -33.19 18.32
CA GLY A 177 -4.43 -32.51 19.52
C GLY A 177 -3.63 -32.84 20.78
N LEU A 178 -2.42 -33.36 20.60
CA LEU A 178 -1.46 -33.59 21.67
C LEU A 178 -0.72 -32.29 22.00
N ASN A 179 -0.51 -31.99 23.27
CA ASN A 179 0.22 -30.81 23.75
C ASN A 179 -0.41 -29.44 23.38
N VAL A 180 -1.74 -29.38 23.23
CA VAL A 180 -2.43 -28.11 22.92
C VAL A 180 -2.56 -27.29 24.21
N SER A 181 -1.92 -26.13 24.27
CA SER A 181 -2.18 -25.13 25.31
C SER A 181 -3.47 -24.36 24.98
N PHE A 182 -4.02 -23.64 25.98
CA PHE A 182 -5.24 -22.80 25.78
C PHE A 182 -5.08 -21.72 24.69
N THR A 183 -3.84 -21.38 24.35
CA THR A 183 -3.47 -20.38 23.31
C THR A 183 -3.06 -21.00 21.99
N ASP A 184 -2.90 -22.34 21.92
CA ASP A 184 -2.43 -23.02 20.73
C ASP A 184 -3.62 -23.70 20.05
N THR A 185 -4.11 -23.11 18.97
CA THR A 185 -5.21 -23.68 18.21
C THR A 185 -4.71 -24.87 17.38
N ARG A 186 -5.50 -25.93 17.30
CA ARG A 186 -5.17 -27.17 16.55
C ARG A 186 -4.89 -26.96 15.07
N ASN A 187 -5.28 -25.79 14.56
CA ASN A 187 -5.22 -25.46 13.13
C ASN A 187 -4.14 -24.42 12.79
N THR A 188 -3.41 -23.91 13.79
CA THR A 188 -2.35 -22.91 13.58
C THR A 188 -1.25 -23.49 12.70
N THR A 189 -0.98 -22.82 11.60
CA THR A 189 0.12 -23.14 10.67
C THR A 189 1.21 -22.09 10.77
N THR A 190 2.39 -22.36 10.23
CA THR A 190 3.50 -21.40 10.23
C THR A 190 4.07 -21.22 8.82
N TYR A 191 4.64 -20.03 8.58
CA TYR A 191 5.47 -19.73 7.42
C TYR A 191 6.98 -19.85 7.73
N THR A 192 7.33 -20.14 8.99
CA THR A 192 8.71 -20.35 9.48
C THR A 192 8.95 -21.81 9.83
N GLY A 193 8.58 -22.71 8.92
CA GLY A 193 8.67 -24.14 9.15
C GLY A 193 10.11 -24.63 9.37
N ILE A 194 10.24 -25.73 10.11
CA ILE A 194 11.49 -26.47 10.31
C ILE A 194 11.38 -27.80 9.58
N VAL A 195 12.25 -28.00 8.59
CA VAL A 195 12.25 -29.24 7.82
C VAL A 195 12.68 -30.40 8.70
N ASN A 196 11.72 -31.28 9.00
CA ASN A 196 11.92 -32.56 9.66
C ASN A 196 10.73 -33.50 9.36
N PRO A 197 10.81 -34.81 9.63
CA PRO A 197 9.73 -35.76 9.35
C PRO A 197 8.39 -35.41 10.04
N ASN A 198 8.42 -34.91 11.26
CA ASN A 198 7.22 -34.57 12.04
C ASN A 198 6.44 -33.41 11.35
N MET A 199 7.11 -32.31 11.03
CA MET A 199 6.47 -31.17 10.37
C MET A 199 6.09 -31.47 8.92
N THR A 200 6.88 -32.25 8.20
CA THR A 200 6.54 -32.68 6.83
C THR A 200 5.24 -33.50 6.82
N LEU A 201 5.09 -34.44 7.76
CA LEU A 201 3.85 -35.20 7.91
C LEU A 201 2.70 -34.32 8.38
N GLY A 202 2.94 -33.44 9.34
CA GLY A 202 1.97 -32.49 9.88
C GLY A 202 1.41 -31.57 8.79
N THR A 203 2.27 -31.01 7.94
CA THR A 203 1.87 -30.19 6.78
C THR A 203 0.86 -30.92 5.89
N PHE A 204 1.13 -32.16 5.53
CA PHE A 204 0.21 -32.97 4.70
C PHE A 204 -1.08 -33.30 5.44
N LYS A 205 -1.00 -33.69 6.71
CA LYS A 205 -2.19 -34.06 7.52
C LYS A 205 -3.10 -32.88 7.83
N ARG A 206 -2.53 -31.68 7.98
CA ARG A 206 -3.26 -30.44 8.24
C ARG A 206 -4.00 -29.94 6.99
N PHE A 207 -3.50 -30.19 5.80
CA PHE A 207 -4.08 -29.71 4.57
C PHE A 207 -5.51 -30.24 4.36
N GLN A 208 -6.46 -29.32 4.16
CA GLN A 208 -7.90 -29.62 4.17
C GLN A 208 -8.40 -30.10 2.80
N ASN A 209 -7.80 -29.65 1.70
CA ASN A 209 -8.29 -29.92 0.34
C ASN A 209 -7.57 -31.10 -0.34
N ARG A 210 -7.38 -32.21 0.39
CA ARG A 210 -6.75 -33.44 -0.15
C ARG A 210 -7.60 -34.18 -1.21
N ASP A 211 -8.89 -33.84 -1.28
CA ASP A 211 -9.81 -34.26 -2.32
C ASP A 211 -9.55 -33.56 -3.68
N LEU A 212 -8.94 -32.39 -3.65
CA LEU A 212 -8.55 -31.66 -4.85
C LEU A 212 -7.13 -32.02 -5.33
N THR A 213 -6.18 -32.06 -4.39
CA THR A 213 -4.77 -32.38 -4.66
C THR A 213 -4.09 -33.00 -3.44
N GLU A 214 -3.13 -33.90 -3.68
CA GLU A 214 -2.27 -34.44 -2.63
C GLU A 214 -0.99 -33.60 -2.43
N ASP A 215 -0.73 -32.63 -3.29
CA ASP A 215 0.40 -31.71 -3.17
C ASP A 215 0.11 -30.62 -2.14
N THR A 216 1.08 -30.37 -1.27
CA THR A 216 1.03 -29.32 -0.24
C THR A 216 2.27 -28.43 -0.31
N LEU A 217 2.15 -27.20 0.18
CA LEU A 217 3.26 -26.26 0.24
C LEU A 217 3.71 -26.07 1.69
N MET A 218 5.02 -26.23 1.91
CA MET A 218 5.68 -25.97 3.19
C MET A 218 6.72 -24.87 3.01
N LEU A 219 6.48 -23.71 3.60
CA LEU A 219 7.49 -22.67 3.72
C LEU A 219 8.41 -23.04 4.89
N PHE A 220 9.72 -22.87 4.72
CA PHE A 220 10.68 -23.23 5.76
C PHE A 220 11.81 -22.24 5.90
N GLY A 221 12.41 -22.20 7.08
CA GLY A 221 13.46 -21.27 7.45
C GLY A 221 13.01 -20.28 8.51
N PHE A 222 13.94 -19.74 9.29
CA PHE A 222 13.66 -18.72 10.29
C PHE A 222 13.25 -17.41 9.63
N GLY A 223 12.18 -16.81 10.12
CA GLY A 223 11.56 -15.58 9.65
C GLY A 223 11.43 -14.53 10.74
N ASP A 224 10.50 -13.62 10.56
CA ASP A 224 10.28 -12.40 11.34
C ASP A 224 11.54 -11.52 11.43
N GLY A 225 12.54 -11.92 12.19
CA GLY A 225 13.86 -11.26 12.29
C GLY A 225 14.87 -11.69 11.24
N GLY A 226 14.47 -12.46 10.25
CA GLY A 226 15.35 -13.03 9.23
C GLY A 226 16.09 -14.28 9.75
N GLY A 227 17.11 -14.71 9.01
CA GLY A 227 17.92 -15.91 9.27
C GLY A 227 17.81 -16.94 8.16
N GLY A 228 16.59 -17.19 7.66
CA GLY A 228 16.37 -18.20 6.63
C GLY A 228 16.59 -19.63 7.10
N PRO A 229 16.80 -20.60 6.21
CA PRO A 229 17.01 -21.98 6.57
C PRO A 229 18.41 -22.19 7.16
N THR A 230 18.55 -23.28 7.91
CA THR A 230 19.85 -23.74 8.41
C THR A 230 20.41 -24.85 7.52
N LYS A 231 21.69 -25.16 7.72
CA LYS A 231 22.32 -26.31 7.10
C LYS A 231 21.56 -27.61 7.42
N GLU A 232 21.13 -27.79 8.65
CA GLU A 232 20.40 -28.98 9.11
C GLU A 232 19.08 -29.12 8.35
N MET A 233 18.33 -28.03 8.16
CA MET A 233 17.08 -28.06 7.38
C MET A 233 17.33 -28.49 5.93
N LEU A 234 18.41 -28.03 5.29
CA LEU A 234 18.76 -28.40 3.93
C LEU A 234 19.23 -29.88 3.84
N GLU A 235 19.95 -30.37 4.82
CA GLU A 235 20.33 -31.79 4.92
C GLU A 235 19.11 -32.70 5.11
N GLU A 236 18.16 -32.27 5.96
CA GLU A 236 16.89 -33.00 6.14
C GLU A 236 16.04 -32.95 4.86
N ALA A 237 15.92 -31.80 4.21
CA ALA A 237 15.21 -31.66 2.94
C ALA A 237 15.77 -32.64 1.89
N LYS A 238 17.10 -32.74 1.80
CA LYS A 238 17.80 -33.64 0.87
C LYS A 238 17.50 -35.11 1.18
N ARG A 239 17.39 -35.51 2.46
CA ARG A 239 17.01 -36.86 2.86
C ARG A 239 15.56 -37.16 2.57
N LEU A 240 14.64 -36.26 2.92
CA LEU A 240 13.20 -36.40 2.71
C LEU A 240 12.81 -36.43 1.22
N GLN A 241 13.66 -35.91 0.36
CA GLN A 241 13.52 -36.03 -1.10
C GLN A 241 13.48 -37.47 -1.60
N TYR A 242 14.20 -38.39 -0.93
CA TYR A 242 14.19 -39.82 -1.29
C TYR A 242 12.96 -40.55 -0.78
N GLY A 243 12.20 -39.92 0.15
CA GLY A 243 11.01 -40.49 0.77
C GLY A 243 11.33 -41.40 1.98
N LEU A 244 10.40 -41.37 2.94
CA LEU A 244 10.36 -42.28 4.07
C LEU A 244 9.00 -42.96 4.12
N PRO A 245 8.90 -44.25 4.49
CA PRO A 245 7.61 -44.92 4.63
C PRO A 245 6.65 -44.15 5.54
N GLY A 246 5.49 -43.77 5.04
CA GLY A 246 4.46 -43.04 5.76
C GLY A 246 4.67 -41.51 5.85
N ILE A 247 5.74 -40.98 5.27
CA ILE A 247 6.04 -39.52 5.21
C ILE A 247 5.97 -39.07 3.73
N PRO A 248 5.31 -37.94 3.42
CA PRO A 248 5.33 -37.39 2.08
C PRO A 248 6.76 -37.07 1.58
N ARG A 249 6.99 -37.22 0.29
CA ARG A 249 8.25 -36.76 -0.31
C ARG A 249 8.28 -35.24 -0.29
N LEU A 250 9.42 -34.68 0.09
CA LEU A 250 9.67 -33.26 0.07
C LEU A 250 10.51 -32.91 -1.18
N VAL A 251 10.06 -31.95 -1.96
CA VAL A 251 10.78 -31.45 -3.14
C VAL A 251 10.94 -29.94 -3.01
N GLN A 252 12.15 -29.43 -3.21
CA GLN A 252 12.36 -27.98 -3.30
C GLN A 252 11.97 -27.52 -4.71
N GLU A 253 11.03 -26.61 -4.78
CA GLU A 253 10.50 -26.08 -6.02
C GLU A 253 10.43 -24.55 -5.95
N ASN A 254 10.49 -23.85 -7.08
CA ASN A 254 10.22 -22.44 -7.15
C ASN A 254 8.71 -22.21 -6.94
N GLU A 255 8.38 -21.09 -6.28
CA GLU A 255 6.99 -20.70 -5.99
C GLU A 255 6.15 -20.65 -7.28
N ARG A 256 6.65 -19.96 -8.30
CA ARG A 256 5.99 -19.84 -9.60
C ARG A 256 5.68 -21.19 -10.24
N THR A 257 6.63 -22.10 -10.21
CA THR A 257 6.44 -23.46 -10.76
C THR A 257 5.35 -24.22 -10.01
N PHE A 258 5.36 -24.11 -8.68
CA PHE A 258 4.34 -24.73 -7.83
C PHE A 258 2.94 -24.16 -8.15
N PHE A 259 2.76 -22.84 -8.12
CA PHE A 259 1.45 -22.24 -8.36
C PHE A 259 0.93 -22.49 -9.79
N ASP A 260 1.76 -22.37 -10.80
CA ASP A 260 1.36 -22.62 -12.19
C ASP A 260 0.90 -24.08 -12.37
N ARG A 261 1.62 -25.03 -11.79
CA ARG A 261 1.28 -26.45 -11.83
C ARG A 261 -0.03 -26.74 -11.09
N ILE A 262 -0.14 -26.35 -9.84
CA ILE A 262 -1.35 -26.60 -9.04
C ILE A 262 -2.57 -25.88 -9.63
N HIS A 263 -2.45 -24.65 -10.06
CA HIS A 263 -3.55 -23.94 -10.71
C HIS A 263 -3.98 -24.60 -12.03
N HIS A 264 -3.03 -25.10 -12.82
CA HIS A 264 -3.33 -25.88 -14.03
C HIS A 264 -4.14 -27.13 -13.69
N ASP A 265 -3.75 -27.85 -12.64
CA ASP A 265 -4.33 -29.16 -12.30
C ASP A 265 -5.71 -29.06 -11.65
N ILE A 266 -5.93 -28.04 -10.78
CA ILE A 266 -7.17 -27.95 -10.00
C ILE A 266 -7.96 -26.66 -10.21
N GLY A 267 -7.38 -25.58 -10.73
CA GLY A 267 -8.01 -24.26 -10.78
C GLY A 267 -9.30 -24.17 -11.61
N SER A 268 -9.47 -25.07 -12.58
CA SER A 268 -10.66 -25.14 -13.45
C SER A 268 -11.64 -26.24 -13.06
N ARG A 269 -11.41 -26.95 -11.96
CA ARG A 269 -12.31 -28.01 -11.51
C ARG A 269 -13.68 -27.47 -11.12
N PRO A 270 -14.80 -28.16 -11.44
CA PRO A 270 -16.16 -27.73 -11.07
C PRO A 270 -16.39 -27.65 -9.55
N ASP A 271 -15.67 -28.47 -8.78
CA ASP A 271 -15.74 -28.59 -7.33
C ASP A 271 -14.71 -27.70 -6.60
N MET A 272 -13.98 -26.82 -7.33
CA MET A 272 -13.05 -25.85 -6.75
C MET A 272 -13.80 -24.88 -5.85
N PRO A 273 -13.47 -24.81 -4.54
CA PRO A 273 -14.13 -23.89 -3.62
C PRO A 273 -13.97 -22.42 -4.04
N VAL A 274 -14.98 -21.62 -3.73
CA VAL A 274 -14.96 -20.16 -3.93
C VAL A 274 -15.23 -19.49 -2.60
N TRP A 275 -14.30 -18.63 -2.18
CA TRP A 275 -14.50 -17.72 -1.05
C TRP A 275 -14.91 -16.35 -1.58
N ASP A 276 -16.08 -15.84 -1.15
CA ASP A 276 -16.63 -14.54 -1.56
C ASP A 276 -16.61 -13.57 -0.39
N GLY A 277 -15.85 -12.49 -0.50
CA GLY A 277 -15.72 -11.47 0.54
C GLY A 277 -14.30 -11.32 1.11
N GLU A 278 -14.21 -10.67 2.27
CA GLU A 278 -12.92 -10.46 2.95
C GLU A 278 -12.34 -11.75 3.54
N LEU A 279 -11.02 -11.76 3.73
CA LEU A 279 -10.34 -12.75 4.55
C LEU A 279 -10.06 -12.11 5.92
N TYR A 280 -11.04 -12.23 6.81
CA TYR A 280 -10.98 -11.61 8.14
C TYR A 280 -10.06 -12.36 9.09
N PHE A 281 -9.19 -11.60 9.80
CA PHE A 281 -8.32 -12.14 10.83
C PHE A 281 -8.76 -11.69 12.23
N GLU A 282 -9.38 -12.57 12.99
CA GLU A 282 -9.97 -12.25 14.29
C GLU A 282 -8.95 -12.15 15.42
N TYR A 283 -7.82 -12.84 15.33
CA TYR A 283 -6.88 -12.97 16.43
C TYR A 283 -6.18 -11.64 16.78
N HIS A 284 -5.93 -10.79 15.77
CA HIS A 284 -5.28 -9.48 15.94
C HIS A 284 -6.24 -8.30 15.73
N ARG A 285 -7.54 -8.46 15.98
CA ARG A 285 -8.55 -7.40 15.72
C ARG A 285 -8.29 -6.06 16.41
N GLY A 286 -7.50 -6.03 17.51
CA GLY A 286 -7.07 -4.80 18.16
C GLY A 286 -6.24 -3.88 17.25
N THR A 287 -5.60 -4.41 16.22
CA THR A 287 -4.79 -3.67 15.25
C THR A 287 -5.59 -2.67 14.43
N LEU A 288 -6.90 -2.83 14.32
CA LEU A 288 -7.77 -1.88 13.62
C LEU A 288 -7.89 -0.53 14.35
N THR A 289 -7.61 -0.48 15.65
CA THR A 289 -7.78 0.73 16.48
C THR A 289 -6.53 1.14 17.27
N SER A 290 -5.57 0.24 17.47
CA SER A 290 -4.33 0.54 18.19
C SER A 290 -3.53 1.63 17.51
N MET A 291 -2.84 2.49 18.27
CA MET A 291 -2.04 3.61 17.74
C MET A 291 -2.82 4.51 16.78
N GLY A 292 -4.00 4.99 17.22
CA GLY A 292 -4.91 5.79 16.38
C GLY A 292 -4.29 7.04 15.74
N LYS A 293 -3.27 7.64 16.38
CA LYS A 293 -2.50 8.77 15.83
C LYS A 293 -1.83 8.38 14.50
N ASN A 294 -1.19 7.21 14.46
CA ASN A 294 -0.51 6.70 13.26
C ASN A 294 -1.52 6.47 12.11
N LYS A 295 -2.67 5.86 12.38
CA LYS A 295 -3.74 5.68 11.40
C LYS A 295 -4.28 7.00 10.85
N ARG A 296 -4.42 8.01 11.73
CA ARG A 296 -4.83 9.35 11.32
C ARG A 296 -3.79 10.02 10.43
N TYR A 297 -2.50 9.87 10.76
CA TYR A 297 -1.41 10.39 9.93
C TYR A 297 -1.43 9.73 8.55
N ASN A 298 -1.52 8.40 8.49
CA ASN A 298 -1.62 7.67 7.23
C ASN A 298 -2.75 8.23 6.36
N ARG A 299 -3.98 8.30 6.89
CA ARG A 299 -5.14 8.77 6.10
C ARG A 299 -4.97 10.21 5.62
N LYS A 300 -4.46 11.12 6.47
CA LYS A 300 -4.22 12.50 6.08
C LYS A 300 -3.14 12.62 5.00
N SER A 301 -2.09 11.81 5.10
CA SER A 301 -1.01 11.81 4.12
C SER A 301 -1.47 11.24 2.77
N GLU A 302 -2.21 10.13 2.75
CA GLU A 302 -2.81 9.60 1.53
C GLU A 302 -3.63 10.66 0.80
N GLN A 303 -4.57 11.31 1.51
CA GLN A 303 -5.41 12.37 0.93
C GLN A 303 -4.60 13.57 0.45
N MET A 304 -3.61 14.02 1.23
CA MET A 304 -2.75 15.15 0.87
C MET A 304 -1.97 14.88 -0.41
N TYR A 305 -1.38 13.71 -0.54
CA TYR A 305 -0.51 13.39 -1.68
C TYR A 305 -1.29 13.07 -2.95
N GLU A 306 -2.47 12.46 -2.86
CA GLU A 306 -3.40 12.35 -4.01
C GLU A 306 -3.85 13.73 -4.51
N GLN A 307 -4.18 14.64 -3.59
CA GLN A 307 -4.54 16.02 -3.94
C GLN A 307 -3.36 16.78 -4.54
N LEU A 308 -2.15 16.59 -3.99
CA LEU A 308 -0.94 17.26 -4.46
C LEU A 308 -0.57 16.84 -5.88
N GLU A 309 -0.75 15.59 -6.25
CA GLU A 309 -0.56 15.12 -7.63
C GLU A 309 -1.51 15.83 -8.59
N THR A 310 -2.80 15.89 -8.25
CA THR A 310 -3.80 16.58 -9.07
C THR A 310 -3.47 18.06 -9.19
N LEU A 311 -3.18 18.76 -8.09
CA LEU A 311 -2.76 20.17 -8.11
C LEU A 311 -1.48 20.38 -8.90
N GLY A 312 -0.52 19.44 -8.80
CA GLY A 312 0.72 19.48 -9.56
C GLY A 312 0.49 19.46 -11.06
N VAL A 313 -0.39 18.56 -11.54
CA VAL A 313 -0.77 18.51 -12.96
C VAL A 313 -1.49 19.79 -13.38
N MET A 314 -2.45 20.28 -12.57
CA MET A 314 -3.15 21.54 -12.85
C MET A 314 -2.16 22.73 -12.96
N ALA A 315 -1.16 22.75 -12.09
CA ALA A 315 -0.13 23.77 -12.07
C ALA A 315 0.82 23.67 -13.27
N GLU A 316 1.18 22.46 -13.68
CA GLU A 316 2.01 22.23 -14.86
C GLU A 316 1.30 22.69 -16.14
N LEU A 317 -0.01 22.45 -16.27
CA LEU A 317 -0.83 22.98 -17.38
C LEU A 317 -0.89 24.50 -17.40
N LYS A 318 -0.59 25.16 -16.27
CA LYS A 318 -0.45 26.62 -16.17
C LYS A 318 1.02 27.08 -16.27
N GLY A 319 1.96 26.17 -16.58
CA GLY A 319 3.39 26.47 -16.78
C GLY A 319 4.21 26.56 -15.49
N LEU A 320 3.73 26.00 -14.37
CA LEU A 320 4.53 25.78 -13.16
C LEU A 320 5.25 24.43 -13.22
N GLU A 321 6.27 24.24 -12.41
CA GLU A 321 6.98 22.96 -12.35
C GLU A 321 6.19 21.93 -11.51
N TYR A 322 6.09 20.70 -12.04
CA TYR A 322 5.49 19.58 -11.28
C TYR A 322 6.39 19.13 -10.14
N PRO A 323 5.88 19.02 -8.90
CA PRO A 323 6.71 18.79 -7.70
C PRO A 323 7.07 17.29 -7.52
N ALA A 324 7.64 16.66 -8.54
CA ALA A 324 7.91 15.21 -8.59
C ALA A 324 8.71 14.70 -7.38
N GLY A 325 9.73 15.44 -6.92
CA GLY A 325 10.58 15.05 -5.80
C GLY A 325 9.82 14.99 -4.48
N VAL A 326 8.96 15.98 -4.20
CA VAL A 326 8.14 16.03 -2.99
C VAL A 326 7.12 14.90 -3.00
N ILE A 327 6.44 14.69 -4.12
CA ILE A 327 5.44 13.64 -4.29
C ILE A 327 6.08 12.26 -4.09
N LYS A 328 7.21 11.99 -4.75
CA LYS A 328 7.94 10.73 -4.60
C LYS A 328 8.34 10.48 -3.14
N ARG A 329 8.94 11.47 -2.47
CA ARG A 329 9.36 11.36 -1.06
C ARG A 329 8.16 11.05 -0.15
N GLY A 330 7.04 11.72 -0.36
CA GLY A 330 5.83 11.49 0.43
C GLY A 330 5.29 10.09 0.29
N TRP A 331 5.14 9.61 -0.95
CA TRP A 331 4.68 8.23 -1.18
C TRP A 331 5.67 7.19 -0.65
N ASP A 332 6.97 7.41 -0.75
CA ASP A 332 7.98 6.51 -0.19
C ASP A 332 7.79 6.33 1.33
N ILE A 333 7.52 7.41 2.06
CA ILE A 333 7.25 7.40 3.50
C ILE A 333 5.89 6.76 3.82
N ILE A 334 4.83 7.14 3.08
CA ILE A 334 3.50 6.59 3.28
C ILE A 334 3.54 5.07 3.14
N LEU A 335 4.10 4.57 2.03
CA LEU A 335 4.17 3.13 1.74
C LEU A 335 5.02 2.36 2.78
N LEU A 336 6.13 2.94 3.24
CA LEU A 336 6.96 2.34 4.30
C LEU A 336 6.16 2.15 5.59
N ASN A 337 5.45 3.20 6.01
CA ASN A 337 4.70 3.20 7.27
C ASN A 337 3.38 2.40 7.21
N GLN A 338 3.03 1.83 6.05
CA GLN A 338 1.92 0.90 5.88
C GLN A 338 2.32 -0.57 6.10
N PHE A 339 3.58 -0.84 6.46
CA PHE A 339 4.01 -2.17 6.85
C PHE A 339 3.10 -2.75 7.94
N HIS A 340 2.83 -4.08 7.86
CA HIS A 340 1.78 -4.72 8.65
C HIS A 340 2.02 -4.76 10.17
N ASP A 341 3.19 -4.36 10.67
CA ASP A 341 3.45 -4.12 12.09
C ASP A 341 3.58 -2.63 12.44
N ILE A 342 3.67 -1.73 11.47
CA ILE A 342 3.75 -0.28 11.74
C ILE A 342 2.34 0.31 11.83
N ILE A 343 1.57 0.32 10.74
CA ILE A 343 0.23 0.94 10.74
C ILE A 343 -0.75 0.26 11.72
N PRO A 344 -0.73 -1.07 11.92
CA PRO A 344 -1.58 -1.74 12.90
C PRO A 344 -1.34 -1.34 14.36
N GLY A 345 -0.13 -0.92 14.70
CA GLY A 345 0.17 -0.50 16.06
C GLY A 345 0.85 -1.58 16.89
N SER A 346 1.50 -2.58 16.28
CA SER A 346 2.12 -3.74 16.93
C SER A 346 3.63 -3.62 17.13
N ALA A 347 4.26 -2.53 16.66
CA ALA A 347 5.68 -2.27 16.81
C ALA A 347 6.06 -1.64 18.16
N ILE A 348 7.36 -1.54 18.43
CA ILE A 348 7.93 -0.91 19.63
C ILE A 348 7.89 0.64 19.54
N GLY A 349 7.98 1.33 20.69
CA GLY A 349 7.95 2.80 20.82
C GLY A 349 8.86 3.56 19.85
N PRO A 350 10.17 3.21 19.73
CA PRO A 350 11.09 3.90 18.81
C PRO A 350 10.64 3.91 17.34
N VAL A 351 9.89 2.90 16.89
CA VAL A 351 9.30 2.86 15.54
C VAL A 351 8.27 4.00 15.39
N TYR A 352 7.40 4.19 16.38
CA TYR A 352 6.39 5.26 16.32
C TYR A 352 6.97 6.66 16.49
N GLU A 353 8.05 6.82 17.23
CA GLU A 353 8.80 8.09 17.29
C GLU A 353 9.38 8.46 15.92
N GLN A 354 9.87 7.48 15.16
CA GLN A 354 10.32 7.69 13.78
C GLN A 354 9.14 8.00 12.86
N THR A 355 8.08 7.21 12.92
CA THR A 355 6.86 7.38 12.12
C THR A 355 6.23 8.76 12.33
N ASP A 356 6.16 9.24 13.57
CA ASP A 356 5.64 10.57 13.90
C ASP A 356 6.44 11.66 13.19
N ARG A 357 7.77 11.63 13.27
CA ARG A 357 8.64 12.60 12.59
C ARG A 357 8.49 12.55 11.07
N GLU A 358 8.45 11.36 10.49
CA GLU A 358 8.31 11.16 9.06
C GLU A 358 6.97 11.70 8.53
N TYR A 359 5.86 11.42 9.21
CA TYR A 359 4.56 11.94 8.81
C TYR A 359 4.44 13.44 9.02
N GLU A 360 4.99 14.01 10.09
CA GLU A 360 5.02 15.45 10.32
C GLU A 360 5.81 16.17 9.23
N GLU A 361 6.98 15.63 8.83
CA GLU A 361 7.78 16.13 7.72
C GLU A 361 6.98 16.20 6.42
N ILE A 362 6.38 15.06 6.00
CA ILE A 362 5.70 15.00 4.70
C ILE A 362 4.39 15.78 4.69
N LEU A 363 3.64 15.82 5.78
CA LEU A 363 2.43 16.65 5.87
C LEU A 363 2.76 18.15 5.78
N LYS A 364 3.84 18.59 6.42
CA LYS A 364 4.32 19.97 6.33
C LYS A 364 4.77 20.29 4.90
N SER A 365 5.67 19.51 4.35
CA SER A 365 6.20 19.69 2.99
C SER A 365 5.09 19.65 1.93
N GLY A 366 4.12 18.72 2.07
CA GLY A 366 2.97 18.64 1.17
C GLY A 366 2.08 19.88 1.24
N ALA A 367 1.78 20.39 2.45
CA ALA A 367 0.97 21.58 2.63
C ALA A 367 1.66 22.84 2.08
N GLU A 368 2.95 23.02 2.33
CA GLU A 368 3.75 24.13 1.80
C GLU A 368 3.79 24.08 0.26
N THR A 369 3.96 22.90 -0.32
CA THR A 369 3.97 22.71 -1.78
C THR A 369 2.59 23.01 -2.37
N ALA A 370 1.51 22.50 -1.77
CA ALA A 370 0.15 22.76 -2.24
C ALA A 370 -0.18 24.27 -2.24
N LEU A 371 0.23 24.98 -1.18
CA LEU A 371 0.06 26.44 -1.08
C LEU A 371 0.85 27.15 -2.19
N HIS A 372 2.11 26.81 -2.38
CA HIS A 372 2.95 27.38 -3.43
C HIS A 372 2.35 27.20 -4.84
N LEU A 373 1.85 25.99 -5.15
CA LEU A 373 1.19 25.70 -6.42
C LEU A 373 -0.10 26.52 -6.57
N ALA A 374 -0.93 26.60 -5.52
CA ALA A 374 -2.16 27.36 -5.52
C ALA A 374 -1.93 28.85 -5.75
N GLU A 375 -0.95 29.46 -5.05
CA GLU A 375 -0.55 30.88 -5.22
C GLU A 375 0.00 31.14 -6.63
N GLY A 376 0.88 30.26 -7.12
CA GLY A 376 1.42 30.37 -8.47
C GLY A 376 0.36 30.27 -9.55
N MET A 377 -0.60 29.36 -9.43
CA MET A 377 -1.76 29.29 -10.33
C MET A 377 -2.67 30.51 -10.18
N GLY A 378 -2.90 30.97 -8.96
CA GLY A 378 -3.71 32.14 -8.66
C GLY A 378 -3.23 33.40 -9.39
N SER A 379 -1.92 33.66 -9.32
CA SER A 379 -1.27 34.78 -10.01
C SER A 379 -1.49 34.74 -11.52
N ARG A 380 -1.44 33.56 -12.14
CA ARG A 380 -1.66 33.37 -13.58
C ARG A 380 -3.14 33.48 -13.99
N ILE A 381 -4.03 32.90 -13.18
CA ILE A 381 -5.48 32.96 -13.42
C ILE A 381 -6.00 34.39 -13.30
N CYS A 382 -5.51 35.14 -12.34
CA CYS A 382 -5.92 36.55 -12.11
C CYS A 382 -5.18 37.59 -12.98
N GLY A 383 -4.25 37.14 -13.85
CA GLY A 383 -3.54 38.05 -14.78
C GLY A 383 -2.53 38.98 -14.10
N GLN A 384 -2.01 38.60 -12.93
CA GLN A 384 -0.99 39.37 -12.19
C GLN A 384 0.45 39.04 -12.65
N ASP A 385 0.63 38.22 -13.69
CA ASP A 385 1.94 37.93 -14.25
C ASP A 385 2.48 39.16 -15.01
N LYS A 386 3.58 39.73 -14.50
CA LYS A 386 4.14 41.01 -14.95
C LYS A 386 4.71 41.01 -16.37
N ASP A 387 4.81 39.83 -17.00
CA ASP A 387 5.44 39.67 -18.33
C ASP A 387 4.54 39.99 -19.56
N THR A 388 3.27 40.32 -19.35
CA THR A 388 2.34 40.57 -20.48
C THR A 388 1.63 41.91 -20.44
N ARG A 389 2.00 42.86 -19.56
CA ARG A 389 1.33 44.16 -19.50
C ARG A 389 1.92 45.12 -20.54
N ARG A 390 1.12 45.44 -21.52
CA ARG A 390 1.21 46.77 -22.19
C ARG A 390 0.81 47.84 -21.17
N GLU A 391 1.68 48.84 -21.00
CA GLU A 391 1.47 49.98 -20.11
C GLU A 391 0.29 50.82 -20.63
N GLU A 392 -0.91 50.63 -20.12
CA GLU A 392 -1.96 51.65 -20.10
C GLU A 392 -2.24 52.03 -18.64
N PRO A 393 -2.37 53.31 -18.27
CA PRO A 393 -2.64 53.73 -16.90
C PRO A 393 -4.09 53.35 -16.54
N GLU A 394 -4.26 52.28 -15.78
CA GLU A 394 -5.55 51.94 -15.16
C GLU A 394 -5.82 52.88 -13.97
N GLU A 395 -7.01 53.51 -13.95
CA GLU A 395 -7.59 54.11 -12.78
C GLU A 395 -7.62 53.09 -11.64
N GLN A 396 -7.15 53.47 -10.45
CA GLN A 396 -7.12 52.63 -9.25
C GLN A 396 -8.54 52.21 -8.89
N LYS A 397 -8.98 51.03 -9.40
CA LYS A 397 -10.14 50.33 -8.82
C LYS A 397 -9.73 49.75 -7.46
N PRO A 398 -10.63 49.75 -6.44
CA PRO A 398 -10.34 49.07 -5.17
C PRO A 398 -9.91 47.62 -5.44
N GLU A 399 -8.90 47.15 -4.69
CA GLU A 399 -8.39 45.78 -4.79
C GLU A 399 -9.55 44.81 -4.54
N GLU A 400 -10.05 44.20 -5.58
CA GLU A 400 -11.04 43.12 -5.51
C GLU A 400 -10.38 41.89 -4.91
N HIS A 401 -10.77 41.47 -3.70
CA HIS A 401 -10.32 40.21 -3.11
C HIS A 401 -10.88 39.04 -3.92
N LYS A 402 -10.02 38.37 -4.71
CA LYS A 402 -10.38 37.20 -5.49
C LYS A 402 -10.01 35.92 -4.74
N ILE A 403 -10.95 35.03 -4.59
CA ILE A 403 -10.80 33.73 -3.96
C ILE A 403 -10.88 32.66 -5.04
N ILE A 404 -9.86 31.81 -5.14
CA ILE A 404 -9.84 30.68 -6.07
C ILE A 404 -10.04 29.40 -5.28
N VAL A 405 -11.06 28.64 -5.63
CA VAL A 405 -11.41 27.37 -5.00
C VAL A 405 -11.09 26.25 -5.97
N PHE A 406 -10.11 25.41 -5.61
CA PHE A 406 -9.70 24.27 -6.41
C PHE A 406 -10.45 23.00 -6.02
N ASN A 407 -10.85 22.22 -7.00
CA ASN A 407 -11.43 20.89 -6.83
C ASN A 407 -10.49 19.84 -7.43
N THR A 408 -9.89 19.00 -6.60
CA THR A 408 -8.99 17.93 -7.01
C THR A 408 -9.70 16.59 -7.24
N GLN A 409 -11.05 16.56 -7.13
CA GLN A 409 -11.83 15.34 -7.31
C GLN A 409 -12.32 15.20 -8.75
N GLY A 410 -12.55 13.97 -9.20
CA GLY A 410 -13.03 13.63 -10.54
C GLY A 410 -14.54 13.91 -10.78
N TYR A 411 -15.19 14.71 -9.94
CA TYR A 411 -16.61 15.12 -10.06
C TYR A 411 -16.81 16.54 -9.59
N GLU A 412 -17.87 17.19 -10.06
CA GLU A 412 -18.25 18.53 -9.62
C GLU A 412 -18.56 18.55 -8.12
N ARG A 413 -18.11 19.57 -7.41
CA ARG A 413 -18.31 19.73 -5.97
C ARG A 413 -18.97 21.06 -5.61
N GLU A 414 -19.63 21.03 -4.47
CA GLU A 414 -19.97 22.20 -3.67
C GLU A 414 -19.47 21.99 -2.24
N ASP A 415 -18.99 23.06 -1.59
CA ASP A 415 -18.44 22.96 -0.23
C ASP A 415 -18.41 24.33 0.46
N THR A 416 -18.25 24.33 1.79
CA THR A 416 -18.04 25.54 2.57
C THR A 416 -16.57 25.93 2.53
N VAL A 417 -16.31 27.15 2.05
CA VAL A 417 -14.97 27.75 1.96
C VAL A 417 -14.75 28.68 3.14
N THR A 418 -13.60 28.55 3.79
CA THR A 418 -13.16 29.48 4.86
C THR A 418 -12.07 30.40 4.30
N VAL A 419 -12.24 31.71 4.51
CA VAL A 419 -11.31 32.75 4.08
C VAL A 419 -10.90 33.57 5.28
N SER A 420 -9.59 33.69 5.52
CA SER A 420 -9.01 34.51 6.58
C SER A 420 -8.37 35.79 6.00
N GLY A 421 -8.21 36.83 6.82
CA GLY A 421 -7.60 38.08 6.41
C GLY A 421 -8.59 39.09 5.77
N VAL A 422 -9.90 38.87 5.93
CA VAL A 422 -10.96 39.76 5.45
C VAL A 422 -11.69 40.33 6.67
N ALA A 423 -11.54 41.63 6.94
CA ALA A 423 -12.11 42.26 8.12
C ALA A 423 -13.64 42.22 8.11
N ARG A 424 -14.22 42.14 9.31
CA ARG A 424 -15.66 42.01 9.47
C ARG A 424 -16.39 43.20 8.86
N GLY A 425 -17.27 42.94 7.92
CA GLY A 425 -18.09 43.94 7.21
C GLY A 425 -17.53 44.33 5.83
N GLU A 426 -16.32 43.94 5.46
CA GLU A 426 -15.76 44.21 4.11
C GLU A 426 -16.49 43.47 2.99
N ALA A 427 -17.03 42.30 3.27
CA ALA A 427 -17.78 41.50 2.31
C ALA A 427 -19.16 41.12 2.82
N ALA A 428 -20.16 41.14 1.92
CA ALA A 428 -21.51 40.64 2.18
C ALA A 428 -21.81 39.36 1.35
N TYR A 429 -21.17 39.27 0.19
CA TYR A 429 -21.35 38.14 -0.75
C TYR A 429 -20.01 37.71 -1.35
N ALA A 430 -19.92 36.43 -1.69
CA ALA A 430 -18.93 35.89 -2.61
C ALA A 430 -19.63 35.62 -3.95
N CYS A 431 -19.18 36.25 -5.04
CA CYS A 431 -19.81 36.18 -6.35
C CYS A 431 -18.89 35.46 -7.34
N ASP A 432 -19.38 34.47 -8.07
CA ASP A 432 -18.65 33.83 -9.14
C ASP A 432 -18.84 34.54 -10.50
N CYS A 433 -18.09 34.10 -11.52
CA CYS A 433 -18.17 34.66 -12.86
C CYS A 433 -19.47 34.28 -13.60
N LEU A 434 -20.26 33.34 -13.10
CA LEU A 434 -21.54 32.91 -13.65
C LEU A 434 -22.75 33.66 -13.06
N GLY A 435 -22.50 34.51 -12.06
CA GLY A 435 -23.51 35.32 -11.39
C GLY A 435 -24.11 34.68 -10.14
N TYR A 436 -23.59 33.53 -9.69
CA TYR A 436 -23.98 32.96 -8.41
C TYR A 436 -23.47 33.84 -7.26
N ARG A 437 -24.33 34.15 -6.30
CA ARG A 437 -24.02 34.94 -5.11
C ARG A 437 -24.22 34.10 -3.86
N ALA A 438 -23.16 33.81 -3.15
CA ALA A 438 -23.20 33.16 -1.86
C ALA A 438 -23.12 34.21 -0.75
N PRO A 439 -24.08 34.26 0.20
CA PRO A 439 -23.95 35.13 1.36
C PRO A 439 -22.75 34.71 2.20
N VAL A 440 -21.97 35.67 2.71
CA VAL A 440 -20.87 35.39 3.62
C VAL A 440 -21.32 35.43 5.06
N GLN A 441 -20.73 34.58 5.91
CA GLN A 441 -20.89 34.61 7.35
C GLN A 441 -19.54 34.76 8.01
N TYR A 442 -19.41 35.79 8.87
CA TYR A 442 -18.19 35.98 9.66
C TYR A 442 -18.22 35.06 10.88
N VAL A 443 -17.15 34.24 11.03
CA VAL A 443 -16.93 33.35 12.18
C VAL A 443 -15.90 33.90 13.17
N GLY A 444 -15.29 35.05 12.85
CA GLY A 444 -14.31 35.80 13.64
C GLY A 444 -14.27 37.27 13.24
N GLU A 445 -13.27 37.99 13.69
CA GLU A 445 -13.08 39.41 13.33
C GLU A 445 -12.53 39.60 11.91
N ASP A 446 -11.74 38.61 11.44
CA ASP A 446 -11.06 38.63 10.15
C ASP A 446 -11.25 37.35 9.35
N THR A 447 -12.21 36.53 9.71
CA THR A 447 -12.44 35.22 9.07
C THR A 447 -13.92 35.09 8.69
N LEU A 448 -14.17 34.77 7.42
CA LEU A 448 -15.50 34.52 6.89
C LEU A 448 -15.61 33.11 6.28
N ILE A 449 -16.83 32.66 6.15
CA ILE A 449 -17.19 31.43 5.41
C ILE A 449 -18.26 31.74 4.37
N PHE A 450 -18.23 31.02 3.26
CA PHE A 450 -19.31 31.03 2.27
C PHE A 450 -19.45 29.65 1.61
N HIS A 451 -20.60 29.41 0.99
CA HIS A 451 -20.86 28.15 0.30
C HIS A 451 -20.53 28.28 -1.18
N ALA A 452 -19.46 27.64 -1.64
CA ALA A 452 -19.08 27.60 -3.05
C ALA A 452 -19.85 26.49 -3.78
N LYS A 453 -20.31 26.74 -5.01
CA LYS A 453 -21.05 25.80 -5.86
C LYS A 453 -20.48 25.69 -7.25
N GLY A 454 -20.78 24.56 -7.91
CA GLY A 454 -20.42 24.35 -9.30
C GLY A 454 -18.92 24.32 -9.56
N ILE A 455 -18.12 23.84 -8.60
CA ILE A 455 -16.68 23.75 -8.77
C ILE A 455 -16.40 22.51 -9.65
N PRO A 456 -15.92 22.70 -10.89
CA PRO A 456 -15.82 21.61 -11.85
C PRO A 456 -14.82 20.53 -11.40
N SER A 457 -15.02 19.31 -11.92
CA SER A 457 -14.11 18.18 -11.76
C SER A 457 -12.68 18.55 -12.20
N CYS A 458 -11.67 18.24 -11.35
CA CYS A 458 -10.25 18.56 -11.61
C CYS A 458 -10.07 20.00 -12.12
N GLY A 459 -10.75 20.95 -11.49
CA GLY A 459 -10.83 22.33 -11.95
C GLY A 459 -10.87 23.34 -10.82
N TYR A 460 -11.29 24.56 -11.14
CA TYR A 460 -11.39 25.65 -10.15
C TYR A 460 -12.56 26.60 -10.44
N ALA A 461 -13.00 27.31 -9.41
CA ALA A 461 -13.92 28.43 -9.54
C ALA A 461 -13.32 29.69 -8.90
N VAL A 462 -13.58 30.86 -9.50
CA VAL A 462 -13.09 32.16 -9.00
C VAL A 462 -14.27 32.90 -8.43
N TYR A 463 -14.13 33.39 -7.20
CA TYR A 463 -15.11 34.23 -6.52
C TYR A 463 -14.49 35.59 -6.21
N SER A 464 -15.28 36.67 -6.42
CA SER A 464 -14.95 38.02 -5.96
C SER A 464 -15.75 38.32 -4.68
N LEU A 465 -15.10 38.88 -3.67
CA LEU A 465 -15.78 39.33 -2.46
C LEU A 465 -16.39 40.70 -2.73
N VAL A 466 -17.67 40.87 -2.44
CA VAL A 466 -18.43 42.07 -2.76
C VAL A 466 -19.08 42.64 -1.50
N GLY A 467 -18.93 43.93 -1.26
CA GLY A 467 -19.56 44.65 -0.14
C GLY A 467 -21.09 44.78 -0.31
N ALA A 468 -21.79 45.16 0.76
CA ALA A 468 -23.24 45.33 0.73
C ALA A 468 -23.72 46.46 -0.21
N GLU A 469 -22.92 47.50 -0.37
CA GLU A 469 -23.27 48.70 -1.19
C GLU A 469 -23.09 48.46 -2.70
N ASP A 470 -22.18 47.59 -3.10
CA ASP A 470 -21.90 47.29 -4.51
C ASP A 470 -22.99 46.40 -5.16
N SER A 471 -23.92 45.88 -4.36
CA SER A 471 -24.95 44.96 -4.81
C SER A 471 -26.06 45.60 -5.67
N VAL A 472 -26.15 46.94 -5.72
CA VAL A 472 -27.28 47.67 -6.34
C VAL A 472 -27.03 47.99 -7.83
N ASN A 473 -25.80 47.95 -8.33
CA ASN A 473 -25.46 48.47 -9.67
C ASN A 473 -25.15 47.45 -10.77
N GLN A 474 -25.25 46.14 -10.52
CA GLN A 474 -25.04 45.15 -11.57
C GLN A 474 -26.36 44.44 -11.96
N GLY A 475 -27.18 45.16 -12.73
CA GLY A 475 -28.32 44.61 -13.45
C GLY A 475 -27.86 43.81 -14.67
N THR A 476 -28.17 42.53 -14.64
CA THR A 476 -28.36 41.56 -15.74
C THR A 476 -27.83 41.93 -17.13
N SER A 477 -26.65 41.47 -17.48
CA SER A 477 -26.32 41.12 -18.89
C SER A 477 -25.56 39.78 -18.83
N GLY A 478 -26.32 38.68 -18.83
CA GLY A 478 -25.74 37.33 -18.75
C GLY A 478 -25.57 36.75 -20.14
N SER A 479 -24.35 36.60 -20.60
CA SER A 479 -24.02 35.48 -21.46
C SER A 479 -23.38 34.41 -20.55
N ALA A 480 -23.94 33.23 -20.53
CA ALA A 480 -23.40 32.11 -19.76
C ALA A 480 -21.94 31.84 -20.17
N LYS A 481 -21.02 32.14 -19.28
CA LYS A 481 -19.61 31.73 -19.40
C LYS A 481 -19.44 30.47 -18.57
N GLU A 482 -18.98 29.41 -19.20
CA GLU A 482 -18.65 28.17 -18.48
C GLU A 482 -17.40 28.39 -17.61
N HIS A 483 -17.34 27.74 -16.46
CA HIS A 483 -16.12 27.66 -15.68
C HIS A 483 -15.02 26.99 -16.51
N PRO A 484 -13.78 27.48 -16.49
CA PRO A 484 -12.71 26.85 -17.23
C PRO A 484 -12.43 25.45 -16.67
N VAL A 485 -12.51 24.47 -17.55
CA VAL A 485 -12.02 23.11 -17.30
C VAL A 485 -10.56 23.06 -17.74
N LEU A 486 -9.68 22.45 -16.97
CA LEU A 486 -8.26 22.30 -17.28
C LEU A 486 -8.02 21.18 -18.25
#